data_a23fd55e2d73615c4537c1d1d7d4f1a2
#
_entry.id   a23fd55e2d73615c4537c1d1d7d4f1a2
#
_cell.length_a   1.000
_cell.length_b   1.000
_cell.length_c   1.000
_cell.angle_alpha   90.00
_cell.angle_beta   90.00
_cell.angle_gamma   90.00
#
_symmetry.space_group_name_H-M   'P 1'
#
loop_
_entity.id
_entity.type
_entity.pdbx_description
1 polymer ?
#
loop_
_entity_poly.entity_id
_entity_poly.type
_entity_poly.pdbx_seq_one_letter_code
_entity_poly.pdbx_strand_id
1 'polypeptide(L)'
;MRFVTNSAGVGLALLALLVSCPRTFAALGRVECNSLPSKILARSVPYCIVLPAAFDADKSRHFPVLYALHGLGDNEQYLVHSGLWNLVEDMRERGEVKDFLIASADGGRSFYINSKDGKNRYEDFLVLEFFPFVEKRYRVAPGRANRAITGVSMGGYGALHLAFHHPELFSSASAQSAALVDKLPNVFVNVPASERSRALGAFGDPPEAGYWEKNSPITLARTANLAGLKIYFDCGDQDDYGFETGARALDKVLTSRHIVHEFHIYPGRHDAVYFAAHIPASFEFASRAFPN
;
A
#
# COMPACT_ATOMS: atom_id res chain seq x y z
N MET A 1 60.05 -20.02 -72.96
CA MET A 1 60.06 -20.46 -71.58
C MET A 1 59.16 -19.50 -70.76
N ARG A 2 57.97 -19.90 -70.41
CA ARG A 2 57.04 -19.09 -69.59
C ARG A 2 56.82 -19.88 -68.32
N PHE A 3 57.19 -19.29 -67.18
CA PHE A 3 56.88 -19.80 -65.86
C PHE A 3 55.50 -19.32 -65.44
N VAL A 4 54.62 -20.27 -65.10
CA VAL A 4 53.30 -20.03 -64.50
C VAL A 4 53.47 -20.24 -63.01
N THR A 5 53.26 -19.21 -62.19
CA THR A 5 53.19 -19.33 -60.74
C THR A 5 51.77 -19.46 -60.32
N ASN A 6 51.40 -20.61 -59.72
CA ASN A 6 50.10 -20.83 -59.04
C ASN A 6 50.19 -20.31 -57.60
N SER A 7 49.37 -19.33 -57.29
CA SER A 7 49.15 -18.86 -55.91
C SER A 7 47.85 -19.48 -55.39
N ALA A 8 47.97 -20.46 -54.48
CA ALA A 8 46.83 -21.00 -53.74
C ALA A 8 46.45 -20.06 -52.59
N GLY A 9 45.28 -19.41 -52.74
CA GLY A 9 44.70 -18.64 -51.65
C GLY A 9 43.99 -19.51 -50.66
N VAL A 10 44.46 -19.53 -49.40
CA VAL A 10 43.80 -20.18 -48.27
C VAL A 10 42.74 -19.24 -47.75
N GLY A 11 41.47 -19.52 -48.05
CA GLY A 11 40.32 -18.83 -47.48
C GLY A 11 40.06 -19.29 -46.06
N LEU A 12 40.30 -18.42 -45.10
CA LEU A 12 39.91 -18.62 -43.69
C LEU A 12 38.42 -18.35 -43.52
N ALA A 13 37.59 -19.40 -43.39
CA ALA A 13 36.19 -19.24 -43.10
C ALA A 13 36.02 -19.02 -41.57
N LEU A 14 35.71 -17.77 -41.17
CA LEU A 14 35.28 -17.46 -39.79
C LEU A 14 33.88 -17.98 -39.58
N LEU A 15 33.74 -19.06 -38.82
CA LEU A 15 32.47 -19.58 -38.35
C LEU A 15 32.03 -18.75 -37.14
N ALA A 16 31.12 -17.76 -37.36
CA ALA A 16 30.52 -16.98 -36.29
C ALA A 16 29.50 -17.90 -35.53
N LEU A 17 29.89 -18.42 -34.38
CA LEU A 17 28.96 -19.06 -33.43
C LEU A 17 28.00 -17.99 -32.85
N LEU A 18 26.83 -17.88 -33.43
CA LEU A 18 25.70 -17.16 -32.80
C LEU A 18 25.27 -17.95 -31.54
N VAL A 19 25.84 -17.58 -30.38
CA VAL A 19 25.32 -18.02 -29.08
C VAL A 19 23.97 -17.33 -28.90
N SER A 20 22.90 -17.99 -29.26
CA SER A 20 21.56 -17.58 -28.88
C SER A 20 21.43 -17.77 -27.37
N CYS A 21 21.64 -16.70 -26.62
CA CYS A 21 21.27 -16.67 -25.20
C CYS A 21 19.74 -16.85 -25.12
N PRO A 22 19.22 -17.93 -24.55
CA PRO A 22 17.78 -18.05 -24.37
C PRO A 22 17.35 -16.89 -23.46
N ARG A 23 16.53 -15.98 -23.99
CA ARG A 23 15.80 -15.03 -23.16
C ARG A 23 14.84 -15.86 -22.32
N THR A 24 15.23 -16.21 -21.11
CA THR A 24 14.29 -16.66 -20.09
C THR A 24 13.36 -15.46 -19.85
N PHE A 25 12.11 -15.55 -20.32
CA PHE A 25 11.08 -14.64 -19.89
C PHE A 25 11.02 -14.80 -18.36
N ALA A 26 11.26 -13.70 -17.64
CA ALA A 26 11.07 -13.70 -16.19
C ALA A 26 9.62 -14.13 -15.94
N ALA A 27 9.42 -15.09 -15.04
CA ALA A 27 8.08 -15.45 -14.63
C ALA A 27 7.44 -14.20 -14.00
N LEU A 28 6.24 -13.85 -14.44
CA LEU A 28 5.48 -12.75 -13.84
C LEU A 28 4.88 -13.22 -12.51
N GLY A 29 4.74 -12.29 -11.58
CA GLY A 29 3.91 -12.48 -10.40
C GLY A 29 2.45 -12.74 -10.80
N ARG A 30 1.61 -13.02 -9.82
CA ARG A 30 0.19 -13.27 -10.05
C ARG A 30 -0.69 -12.68 -8.96
N VAL A 31 -1.96 -12.49 -9.27
CA VAL A 31 -2.96 -12.02 -8.33
C VAL A 31 -3.93 -13.16 -7.99
N GLU A 32 -4.20 -13.36 -6.72
CA GLU A 32 -5.26 -14.24 -6.23
C GLU A 32 -6.33 -13.41 -5.53
N CYS A 33 -7.59 -13.51 -5.99
CA CYS A 33 -8.73 -12.88 -5.34
C CYS A 33 -9.68 -13.95 -4.81
N ASN A 34 -10.11 -13.80 -3.57
CA ASN A 34 -10.97 -14.73 -2.84
C ASN A 34 -11.81 -13.98 -1.81
N SER A 35 -12.53 -14.71 -0.96
CA SER A 35 -13.26 -14.16 0.18
C SER A 35 -12.91 -14.88 1.46
N LEU A 36 -12.79 -14.11 2.55
CA LEU A 36 -12.57 -14.63 3.91
C LEU A 36 -13.87 -14.54 4.70
N PRO A 37 -14.46 -15.67 5.14
CA PRO A 37 -15.56 -15.65 6.09
C PRO A 37 -15.09 -15.06 7.42
N SER A 38 -15.70 -13.93 7.81
CA SER A 38 -15.38 -13.25 9.07
C SER A 38 -16.45 -13.57 10.12
N LYS A 39 -16.00 -14.01 11.31
CA LYS A 39 -16.87 -14.19 12.48
C LYS A 39 -17.16 -12.83 13.14
N ILE A 40 -16.18 -11.92 13.12
CA ILE A 40 -16.30 -10.58 13.70
C ILE A 40 -17.33 -9.75 12.95
N LEU A 41 -17.31 -9.81 11.60
CA LEU A 41 -18.21 -9.03 10.75
C LEU A 41 -19.50 -9.79 10.37
N ALA A 42 -19.60 -11.09 10.71
CA ALA A 42 -20.71 -11.98 10.36
C ALA A 42 -21.03 -11.99 8.85
N ARG A 43 -19.99 -11.80 8.00
CA ARG A 43 -20.07 -11.83 6.54
C ARG A 43 -18.75 -12.28 5.92
N SER A 44 -18.78 -12.66 4.65
CA SER A 44 -17.54 -12.85 3.87
C SER A 44 -17.01 -11.49 3.43
N VAL A 45 -15.69 -11.32 3.52
CA VAL A 45 -14.96 -10.12 3.07
C VAL A 45 -14.09 -10.51 1.88
N PRO A 46 -14.31 -9.91 0.69
CA PRO A 46 -13.45 -10.09 -0.45
C PRO A 46 -12.03 -9.57 -0.17
N TYR A 47 -11.04 -10.24 -0.75
CA TYR A 47 -9.65 -9.82 -0.68
C TYR A 47 -8.87 -10.24 -1.92
N CYS A 48 -7.80 -9.52 -2.26
CA CYS A 48 -6.82 -9.89 -3.27
C CYS A 48 -5.40 -9.88 -2.70
N ILE A 49 -4.59 -10.81 -3.18
CA ILE A 49 -3.15 -10.90 -2.85
C ILE A 49 -2.36 -10.84 -4.15
N VAL A 50 -1.41 -9.92 -4.24
CA VAL A 50 -0.38 -9.88 -5.28
C VAL A 50 0.82 -10.68 -4.80
N LEU A 51 1.18 -11.69 -5.55
CA LEU A 51 2.26 -12.64 -5.27
C LEU A 51 3.41 -12.42 -6.26
N PRO A 52 4.65 -12.18 -5.81
CA PRO A 52 5.80 -12.07 -6.71
C PRO A 52 6.11 -13.40 -7.38
N ALA A 53 6.77 -13.38 -8.53
CA ALA A 53 7.17 -14.59 -9.26
C ALA A 53 7.96 -15.58 -8.39
N ALA A 54 8.82 -15.08 -7.52
CA ALA A 54 9.60 -15.87 -6.57
C ALA A 54 8.72 -16.69 -5.60
N PHE A 55 7.46 -16.31 -5.38
CA PHE A 55 6.54 -17.04 -4.53
C PHE A 55 6.25 -18.45 -5.06
N ASP A 56 6.16 -18.62 -6.38
CA ASP A 56 5.95 -19.93 -6.99
C ASP A 56 7.26 -20.66 -7.29
N ALA A 57 8.33 -19.93 -7.56
CA ALA A 57 9.66 -20.49 -7.85
C ALA A 57 10.33 -21.12 -6.62
N ASP A 58 10.18 -20.52 -5.43
CA ASP A 58 10.76 -21.03 -4.19
C ASP A 58 9.69 -21.27 -3.13
N LYS A 59 9.31 -22.53 -2.94
CA LYS A 59 8.27 -22.93 -1.99
C LYS A 59 8.71 -22.88 -0.52
N SER A 60 10.01 -22.75 -0.25
CA SER A 60 10.58 -22.65 1.10
C SER A 60 10.68 -21.21 1.60
N ARG A 61 10.74 -20.25 0.69
CA ARG A 61 10.92 -18.83 0.98
C ARG A 61 9.67 -18.24 1.64
N HIS A 62 9.89 -17.43 2.67
CA HIS A 62 8.89 -16.56 3.30
C HIS A 62 9.13 -15.11 2.89
N PHE A 63 8.07 -14.33 2.77
CA PHE A 63 8.12 -12.99 2.21
C PHE A 63 7.58 -11.96 3.19
N PRO A 64 8.08 -10.73 3.19
CA PRO A 64 7.40 -9.61 3.82
C PRO A 64 6.02 -9.37 3.19
N VAL A 65 5.14 -8.68 3.91
CA VAL A 65 3.81 -8.30 3.42
C VAL A 65 3.57 -6.80 3.58
N LEU A 66 3.04 -6.19 2.51
CA LEU A 66 2.49 -4.85 2.49
C LEU A 66 0.96 -4.95 2.46
N TYR A 67 0.29 -4.54 3.53
CA TYR A 67 -1.15 -4.38 3.53
C TYR A 67 -1.50 -3.06 2.85
N ALA A 68 -2.33 -3.13 1.80
CA ALA A 68 -2.67 -1.99 0.95
C ALA A 68 -4.16 -1.67 1.03
N LEU A 69 -4.51 -0.48 1.49
CA LEU A 69 -5.85 -0.06 1.82
C LEU A 69 -6.39 0.90 0.75
N HIS A 70 -7.54 0.55 0.15
CA HIS A 70 -8.16 1.33 -0.93
C HIS A 70 -8.88 2.59 -0.44
N GLY A 71 -9.13 3.53 -1.35
CA GLY A 71 -9.89 4.76 -1.10
C GLY A 71 -11.41 4.54 -0.99
N LEU A 72 -12.14 5.56 -0.60
CA LEU A 72 -13.60 5.52 -0.49
C LEU A 72 -14.23 5.30 -1.87
N GLY A 73 -15.10 4.30 -1.97
CA GLY A 73 -15.79 3.96 -3.22
C GLY A 73 -15.07 2.94 -4.09
N ASP A 74 -13.91 2.47 -3.67
CA ASP A 74 -13.13 1.41 -4.28
C ASP A 74 -13.29 0.08 -3.51
N ASN A 75 -12.51 -0.96 -3.84
CA ASN A 75 -12.59 -2.29 -3.24
C ASN A 75 -11.20 -2.99 -3.23
N GLU A 76 -11.17 -4.27 -2.86
CA GLU A 76 -9.96 -5.10 -2.78
C GLU A 76 -9.19 -5.22 -4.10
N GLN A 77 -9.84 -4.99 -5.25
CA GLN A 77 -9.23 -5.11 -6.57
C GLN A 77 -8.57 -3.82 -7.09
N TYR A 78 -8.50 -2.76 -6.28
CA TYR A 78 -8.01 -1.47 -6.74
C TYR A 78 -6.58 -1.53 -7.34
N LEU A 79 -5.73 -2.39 -6.82
CA LEU A 79 -4.39 -2.61 -7.38
C LEU A 79 -4.42 -3.21 -8.79
N VAL A 80 -5.46 -4.01 -9.09
CA VAL A 80 -5.61 -4.69 -10.38
C VAL A 80 -6.17 -3.74 -11.43
N HIS A 81 -7.32 -3.14 -11.14
CA HIS A 81 -8.01 -2.31 -12.14
C HIS A 81 -7.36 -0.93 -12.34
N SER A 82 -6.57 -0.45 -11.38
CA SER A 82 -5.76 0.75 -11.55
C SER A 82 -4.42 0.52 -12.26
N GLY A 83 -4.06 -0.73 -12.57
CA GLY A 83 -2.77 -1.07 -13.18
C GLY A 83 -1.57 -1.05 -12.22
N LEU A 84 -1.78 -0.82 -10.93
CA LEU A 84 -0.71 -0.72 -9.92
C LEU A 84 0.02 -2.06 -9.72
N TRP A 85 -0.64 -3.17 -9.96
CA TRP A 85 0.02 -4.47 -9.90
C TRP A 85 1.09 -4.62 -11.00
N ASN A 86 0.82 -4.16 -12.23
CA ASN A 86 1.82 -4.14 -13.32
C ASN A 86 2.99 -3.24 -12.94
N LEU A 87 2.69 -2.08 -12.37
CA LEU A 87 3.72 -1.14 -11.92
C LEU A 87 4.67 -1.77 -10.89
N VAL A 88 4.15 -2.50 -9.90
CA VAL A 88 5.02 -3.15 -8.90
C VAL A 88 5.86 -4.28 -9.50
N GLU A 89 5.35 -5.00 -10.50
CA GLU A 89 6.13 -6.00 -11.23
C GLU A 89 7.27 -5.33 -12.01
N ASP A 90 6.99 -4.24 -12.73
CA ASP A 90 8.02 -3.46 -13.43
C ASP A 90 9.10 -2.93 -12.46
N MET A 91 8.70 -2.47 -11.27
CA MET A 91 9.63 -2.03 -10.21
C MET A 91 10.49 -3.19 -9.70
N ARG A 92 9.94 -4.40 -9.58
CA ARG A 92 10.71 -5.61 -9.22
C ARG A 92 11.71 -5.97 -10.30
N GLU A 93 11.30 -5.98 -11.56
CA GLU A 93 12.18 -6.27 -12.70
C GLU A 93 13.36 -5.30 -12.78
N ARG A 94 13.13 -4.01 -12.46
CA ARG A 94 14.20 -2.99 -12.39
C ARG A 94 15.02 -3.04 -11.10
N GLY A 95 14.67 -3.90 -10.14
CA GLY A 95 15.36 -4.00 -8.85
C GLY A 95 15.13 -2.81 -7.90
N GLU A 96 14.09 -2.01 -8.15
CA GLU A 96 13.73 -0.84 -7.34
C GLU A 96 13.05 -1.26 -6.03
N VAL A 97 12.35 -2.39 -6.05
CA VAL A 97 11.72 -2.98 -4.87
C VAL A 97 12.07 -4.45 -4.71
N LYS A 98 12.11 -4.92 -3.47
CA LYS A 98 12.28 -6.33 -3.11
C LYS A 98 11.02 -7.14 -3.42
N ASP A 99 11.14 -8.47 -3.35
CA ASP A 99 9.97 -9.34 -3.35
C ASP A 99 9.22 -9.24 -2.02
N PHE A 100 7.99 -8.78 -2.05
CA PHE A 100 7.04 -8.81 -0.94
C PHE A 100 5.62 -9.10 -1.47
N LEU A 101 4.76 -9.60 -0.60
CA LEU A 101 3.34 -9.78 -0.92
C LEU A 101 2.62 -8.45 -0.76
N ILE A 102 1.56 -8.21 -1.56
CA ILE A 102 0.65 -7.10 -1.29
C ILE A 102 -0.74 -7.69 -1.03
N ALA A 103 -1.33 -7.36 0.11
CA ALA A 103 -2.63 -7.86 0.53
C ALA A 103 -3.63 -6.71 0.66
N SER A 104 -4.78 -6.82 0.01
CA SER A 104 -5.87 -5.84 0.07
C SER A 104 -7.19 -6.54 0.40
N ALA A 105 -7.96 -6.00 1.34
CA ALA A 105 -9.31 -6.46 1.65
C ALA A 105 -10.34 -5.36 1.38
N ASP A 106 -11.58 -5.73 1.01
CA ASP A 106 -12.67 -4.78 0.81
C ASP A 106 -13.05 -4.08 2.11
N GLY A 107 -12.55 -2.85 2.27
CA GLY A 107 -12.82 -1.97 3.41
C GLY A 107 -14.20 -1.31 3.38
N GLY A 108 -14.89 -1.36 2.24
CA GLY A 108 -16.16 -0.65 2.04
C GLY A 108 -16.00 0.84 2.36
N ARG A 109 -16.73 1.29 3.39
CA ARG A 109 -16.72 2.68 3.88
C ARG A 109 -16.34 2.75 5.36
N SER A 110 -15.54 1.80 5.84
CA SER A 110 -15.23 1.63 7.26
C SER A 110 -14.20 2.63 7.81
N PHE A 111 -13.46 3.35 6.97
CA PHE A 111 -12.25 4.06 7.36
C PHE A 111 -11.23 3.15 8.08
N TYR A 112 -11.44 1.84 7.94
CA TYR A 112 -10.62 0.79 8.57
C TYR A 112 -10.60 0.85 10.11
N ILE A 113 -11.66 1.44 10.69
CA ILE A 113 -11.90 1.52 12.14
C ILE A 113 -13.09 0.63 12.53
N ASN A 114 -13.24 0.35 13.81
CA ASN A 114 -14.50 -0.14 14.33
C ASN A 114 -15.55 0.97 14.25
N SER A 115 -16.76 0.68 13.77
CA SER A 115 -17.81 1.69 13.72
C SER A 115 -18.27 2.09 15.12
N LYS A 116 -18.71 3.34 15.27
CA LYS A 116 -19.16 3.87 16.56
C LYS A 116 -20.28 3.06 17.19
N ASP A 117 -21.20 2.55 16.37
CA ASP A 117 -22.32 1.72 16.83
C ASP A 117 -21.94 0.26 17.12
N GLY A 118 -20.66 -0.10 16.91
CA GLY A 118 -20.10 -1.43 17.15
C GLY A 118 -20.56 -2.51 16.17
N LYS A 119 -21.38 -2.18 15.15
CA LYS A 119 -21.90 -3.17 14.20
C LYS A 119 -20.89 -3.58 13.14
N ASN A 120 -20.02 -2.67 12.72
CA ASN A 120 -18.93 -2.95 11.78
C ASN A 120 -17.57 -2.81 12.48
N ARG A 121 -17.12 -3.89 13.11
CA ARG A 121 -15.83 -3.96 13.84
C ARG A 121 -14.68 -4.24 12.87
N TYR A 122 -14.47 -3.33 11.91
CA TYR A 122 -13.57 -3.58 10.78
C TYR A 122 -12.09 -3.59 11.18
N GLU A 123 -11.67 -2.75 12.11
CA GLU A 123 -10.33 -2.77 12.69
C GLU A 123 -10.03 -4.12 13.37
N ASP A 124 -10.95 -4.59 14.20
CA ASP A 124 -10.82 -5.90 14.85
C ASP A 124 -10.73 -7.04 13.82
N PHE A 125 -11.53 -6.97 12.75
CA PHE A 125 -11.44 -7.93 11.65
C PHE A 125 -10.04 -7.95 11.03
N LEU A 126 -9.47 -6.79 10.73
CA LEU A 126 -8.14 -6.73 10.15
C LEU A 126 -7.09 -7.32 11.08
N VAL A 127 -7.07 -6.89 12.33
CA VAL A 127 -6.03 -7.26 13.30
C VAL A 127 -6.17 -8.70 13.78
N LEU A 128 -7.39 -9.17 14.03
CA LEU A 128 -7.62 -10.47 14.67
C LEU A 128 -7.97 -11.61 13.70
N GLU A 129 -8.42 -11.29 12.47
CA GLU A 129 -8.78 -12.32 11.49
C GLU A 129 -7.96 -12.19 10.20
N PHE A 130 -7.94 -11.04 9.52
CA PHE A 130 -7.36 -10.92 8.19
C PHE A 130 -5.83 -11.01 8.18
N PHE A 131 -5.13 -10.25 9.00
CA PHE A 131 -3.67 -10.30 9.07
C PHE A 131 -3.17 -11.70 9.46
N PRO A 132 -3.66 -12.33 10.52
CA PRO A 132 -3.28 -13.71 10.86
C PRO A 132 -3.61 -14.72 9.77
N PHE A 133 -4.74 -14.56 9.08
CA PHE A 133 -5.11 -15.42 7.95
C PHE A 133 -4.11 -15.31 6.80
N VAL A 134 -3.81 -14.07 6.36
CA VAL A 134 -2.84 -13.82 5.26
C VAL A 134 -1.49 -14.41 5.60
N GLU A 135 -0.99 -14.16 6.80
CA GLU A 135 0.33 -14.61 7.24
C GLU A 135 0.44 -16.13 7.29
N LYS A 136 -0.59 -16.80 7.77
CA LYS A 136 -0.64 -18.27 7.80
C LYS A 136 -0.79 -18.89 6.41
N ARG A 137 -1.60 -18.27 5.55
CA ARG A 137 -1.96 -18.83 4.23
C ARG A 137 -0.91 -18.61 3.17
N TYR A 138 -0.19 -17.49 3.21
CA TYR A 138 0.66 -17.02 2.11
C TYR A 138 2.17 -16.96 2.44
N ARG A 139 2.63 -17.75 3.40
CA ARG A 139 4.06 -17.84 3.78
C ARG A 139 4.67 -16.46 4.04
N VAL A 140 4.00 -15.64 4.84
CA VAL A 140 4.56 -14.37 5.28
C VAL A 140 5.66 -14.62 6.31
N ALA A 141 6.77 -13.90 6.18
CA ALA A 141 7.84 -13.94 7.18
C ALA A 141 7.33 -13.37 8.51
N PRO A 142 7.61 -14.03 9.65
CA PRO A 142 7.02 -13.64 10.92
C PRO A 142 7.59 -12.33 11.47
N GLY A 143 6.79 -11.66 12.27
CA GLY A 143 7.19 -10.53 13.09
C GLY A 143 7.03 -9.16 12.42
N ARG A 144 7.05 -8.13 13.28
CA ARG A 144 6.84 -6.71 12.95
C ARG A 144 7.69 -6.23 11.78
N ALA A 145 8.97 -6.65 11.72
CA ALA A 145 9.91 -6.21 10.70
C ALA A 145 9.48 -6.56 9.26
N ASN A 146 8.63 -7.57 9.11
CA ASN A 146 8.15 -8.07 7.82
C ASN A 146 6.73 -7.59 7.49
N ARG A 147 6.19 -6.64 8.25
CA ARG A 147 4.84 -6.10 8.07
C ARG A 147 4.88 -4.62 7.82
N ALA A 148 4.31 -4.18 6.70
CA ALA A 148 4.13 -2.78 6.35
C ALA A 148 2.65 -2.52 5.99
N ILE A 149 2.22 -1.26 6.07
CA ILE A 149 0.87 -0.86 5.69
C ILE A 149 0.93 0.42 4.84
N THR A 150 0.08 0.49 3.83
CA THR A 150 -0.08 1.67 2.97
C THR A 150 -1.54 1.90 2.63
N GLY A 151 -1.86 3.09 2.14
CA GLY A 151 -3.20 3.36 1.62
C GLY A 151 -3.35 4.74 1.00
N VAL A 152 -4.44 4.89 0.26
CA VAL A 152 -4.80 6.15 -0.42
C VAL A 152 -6.07 6.71 0.17
N SER A 153 -6.17 8.04 0.35
CA SER A 153 -7.41 8.72 0.79
C SER A 153 -7.97 8.13 2.10
N MET A 154 -9.17 7.54 2.09
CA MET A 154 -9.74 6.77 3.20
C MET A 154 -8.78 5.66 3.66
N GLY A 155 -8.14 4.96 2.73
CA GLY A 155 -7.14 3.93 3.05
C GLY A 155 -5.88 4.51 3.66
N GLY A 156 -5.45 5.70 3.24
CA GLY A 156 -4.35 6.44 3.86
C GLY A 156 -4.65 6.81 5.32
N TYR A 157 -5.88 7.27 5.58
CA TYR A 157 -6.36 7.45 6.96
C TYR A 157 -6.26 6.14 7.75
N GLY A 158 -6.80 5.04 7.19
CA GLY A 158 -6.79 3.73 7.83
C GLY A 158 -5.38 3.19 8.08
N ALA A 159 -4.45 3.38 7.14
CA ALA A 159 -3.07 2.93 7.28
C ALA A 159 -2.36 3.65 8.44
N LEU A 160 -2.50 4.97 8.53
CA LEU A 160 -1.93 5.76 9.63
C LEU A 160 -2.65 5.47 10.95
N HIS A 161 -3.99 5.33 10.92
CA HIS A 161 -4.77 4.96 12.12
C HIS A 161 -4.30 3.63 12.71
N LEU A 162 -4.27 2.57 11.89
CA LEU A 162 -3.87 1.24 12.33
C LEU A 162 -2.42 1.22 12.83
N ALA A 163 -1.50 1.88 12.13
CA ALA A 163 -0.09 1.92 12.52
C ALA A 163 0.16 2.73 13.80
N PHE A 164 -0.65 3.75 14.08
CA PHE A 164 -0.50 4.56 15.31
C PHE A 164 -1.27 3.97 16.50
N HIS A 165 -2.33 3.23 16.23
CA HIS A 165 -3.09 2.52 17.26
C HIS A 165 -2.43 1.20 17.65
N HIS A 166 -1.78 0.51 16.69
CA HIS A 166 -1.07 -0.77 16.87
C HIS A 166 0.40 -0.69 16.40
N PRO A 167 1.23 0.19 16.98
CA PRO A 167 2.60 0.41 16.50
C PRO A 167 3.50 -0.82 16.63
N GLU A 168 3.11 -1.79 17.45
CA GLU A 168 3.79 -3.08 17.59
C GLU A 168 3.59 -4.00 16.38
N LEU A 169 2.61 -3.74 15.51
CA LEU A 169 2.31 -4.60 14.37
C LEU A 169 3.15 -4.29 13.14
N PHE A 170 3.55 -3.04 12.91
CA PHE A 170 4.12 -2.60 11.63
C PHE A 170 5.52 -2.03 11.77
N SER A 171 6.40 -2.35 10.80
CA SER A 171 7.72 -1.71 10.65
C SER A 171 7.63 -0.36 9.96
N SER A 172 6.64 -0.20 9.07
CA SER A 172 6.42 1.05 8.33
C SER A 172 4.95 1.27 7.98
N ALA A 173 4.58 2.53 7.88
CA ALA A 173 3.30 3.00 7.39
C ALA A 173 3.51 4.10 6.36
N SER A 174 2.76 4.04 5.26
CA SER A 174 2.74 5.09 4.24
C SER A 174 1.33 5.47 3.83
N ALA A 175 1.13 6.72 3.40
CA ALA A 175 -0.20 7.21 3.03
C ALA A 175 -0.12 8.29 1.94
N GLN A 176 -0.97 8.19 0.91
CA GLN A 176 -1.12 9.20 -0.13
C GLN A 176 -2.46 9.92 0.00
N SER A 177 -2.42 11.26 0.01
CA SER A 177 -3.59 12.12 0.21
C SER A 177 -4.57 11.55 1.22
N ALA A 178 -4.04 11.14 2.38
CA ALA A 178 -4.85 10.55 3.45
C ALA A 178 -5.98 11.49 3.87
N ALA A 179 -7.17 10.95 4.14
CA ALA A 179 -8.35 11.72 4.55
C ALA A 179 -8.17 12.34 5.94
N LEU A 180 -7.11 13.13 6.09
CA LEU A 180 -6.73 13.81 7.33
C LEU A 180 -7.42 15.17 7.42
N VAL A 181 -8.15 15.37 8.51
CA VAL A 181 -8.75 16.68 8.84
C VAL A 181 -8.58 16.96 10.31
N ASP A 182 -8.27 18.19 10.63
CA ASP A 182 -8.04 18.62 12.02
C ASP A 182 -9.33 18.57 12.85
N LYS A 183 -10.47 18.91 12.23
CA LYS A 183 -11.79 18.91 12.91
C LYS A 183 -12.91 18.45 11.98
N LEU A 184 -13.78 17.52 12.45
CA LEU A 184 -15.10 17.34 11.89
C LEU A 184 -15.95 18.59 12.25
N PRO A 185 -16.69 19.19 11.32
CA PRO A 185 -17.30 18.66 10.10
C PRO A 185 -16.85 19.32 8.80
N ASN A 186 -15.71 19.99 8.75
CA ASN A 186 -15.38 20.91 7.65
C ASN A 186 -15.13 20.24 6.30
N VAL A 187 -14.86 18.93 6.25
CA VAL A 187 -14.51 18.21 5.02
C VAL A 187 -15.68 17.98 4.08
N PHE A 188 -16.88 17.86 4.62
CA PHE A 188 -18.05 17.50 3.83
C PHE A 188 -19.22 18.46 4.03
N VAL A 189 -18.95 19.73 4.43
CA VAL A 189 -20.01 20.72 4.67
C VAL A 189 -20.85 21.00 3.43
N ASN A 190 -20.26 20.92 2.25
CA ASN A 190 -20.94 21.15 0.97
C ASN A 190 -21.57 19.88 0.38
N VAL A 191 -21.41 18.72 1.04
CA VAL A 191 -21.99 17.47 0.62
C VAL A 191 -23.36 17.28 1.28
N PRO A 192 -24.40 16.85 0.54
CA PRO A 192 -25.71 16.56 1.12
C PRO A 192 -25.63 15.66 2.35
N ALA A 193 -26.47 15.90 3.36
CA ALA A 193 -26.41 15.16 4.62
C ALA A 193 -26.48 13.64 4.43
N SER A 194 -27.29 13.14 3.49
CA SER A 194 -27.41 11.70 3.18
C SER A 194 -26.11 11.11 2.61
N GLU A 195 -25.39 11.87 1.79
CA GLU A 195 -24.11 11.42 1.23
C GLU A 195 -23.01 11.49 2.28
N ARG A 196 -23.03 12.54 3.12
CA ARG A 196 -22.09 12.69 4.24
C ARG A 196 -22.26 11.56 5.25
N SER A 197 -23.47 11.24 5.66
CA SER A 197 -23.74 10.09 6.54
C SER A 197 -23.29 8.78 5.91
N ARG A 198 -23.52 8.61 4.59
CA ARG A 198 -23.02 7.43 3.87
C ARG A 198 -21.49 7.38 3.84
N ALA A 199 -20.80 8.50 3.65
CA ALA A 199 -19.33 8.56 3.62
C ALA A 199 -18.71 8.38 5.01
N LEU A 200 -19.31 8.96 6.05
CA LEU A 200 -18.75 9.02 7.40
C LEU A 200 -19.48 8.14 8.44
N GLY A 201 -20.31 7.20 8.00
CA GLY A 201 -21.13 6.37 8.87
C GLY A 201 -20.35 5.56 9.92
N ALA A 202 -19.08 5.25 9.65
CA ALA A 202 -18.21 4.62 10.64
C ALA A 202 -18.03 5.47 11.91
N PHE A 203 -18.15 6.80 11.80
CA PHE A 203 -18.02 7.74 12.92
C PHE A 203 -19.36 8.08 13.60
N GLY A 204 -20.45 7.46 13.21
CA GLY A 204 -21.81 7.67 13.70
C GLY A 204 -22.74 8.31 12.66
N ASP A 205 -24.04 8.30 12.94
CA ASP A 205 -25.06 8.95 12.11
C ASP A 205 -26.00 9.77 12.99
N PRO A 206 -25.85 11.12 13.04
CA PRO A 206 -24.84 11.93 12.37
C PRO A 206 -23.41 11.63 12.90
N PRO A 207 -22.34 11.91 12.09
CA PRO A 207 -20.96 11.73 12.52
C PRO A 207 -20.63 12.50 13.79
N GLU A 208 -20.04 11.83 14.77
CA GLU A 208 -19.73 12.39 16.09
C GLU A 208 -18.28 12.87 16.16
N ALA A 209 -18.09 14.14 16.48
CA ALA A 209 -16.78 14.78 16.52
C ALA A 209 -15.82 14.08 17.52
N GLY A 210 -16.30 13.75 18.71
CA GLY A 210 -15.46 13.07 19.71
C GLY A 210 -15.02 11.67 19.30
N TYR A 211 -15.87 10.92 18.55
CA TYR A 211 -15.47 9.64 18.01
C TYR A 211 -14.46 9.75 16.87
N TRP A 212 -14.62 10.77 16.02
CA TRP A 212 -13.62 11.13 15.02
C TRP A 212 -12.28 11.47 15.65
N GLU A 213 -12.26 12.41 16.62
CA GLU A 213 -11.04 12.83 17.30
C GLU A 213 -10.30 11.66 17.93
N LYS A 214 -11.02 10.76 18.60
CA LYS A 214 -10.44 9.56 19.22
C LYS A 214 -9.73 8.66 18.20
N ASN A 215 -10.25 8.55 16.98
CA ASN A 215 -9.73 7.68 15.94
C ASN A 215 -8.81 8.41 14.94
N SER A 216 -8.71 9.74 15.04
CA SER A 216 -7.90 10.55 14.11
C SER A 216 -6.42 10.22 14.21
N PRO A 217 -5.73 9.91 13.10
CA PRO A 217 -4.27 9.73 13.10
C PRO A 217 -3.52 10.93 13.68
N ILE A 218 -4.02 12.16 13.46
CA ILE A 218 -3.42 13.38 14.03
C ILE A 218 -3.49 13.36 15.57
N THR A 219 -4.61 12.91 16.14
CA THR A 219 -4.78 12.79 17.59
C THR A 219 -3.95 11.64 18.15
N LEU A 220 -3.98 10.47 17.52
CA LEU A 220 -3.16 9.32 17.92
C LEU A 220 -1.66 9.67 17.89
N ALA A 221 -1.21 10.40 16.87
CA ALA A 221 0.18 10.85 16.77
C ALA A 221 0.64 11.70 17.95
N ARG A 222 -0.26 12.31 18.74
CA ARG A 222 0.10 13.13 19.90
C ARG A 222 0.63 12.30 21.08
N THR A 223 0.16 11.04 21.23
CA THR A 223 0.42 10.24 22.44
C THR A 223 0.96 8.84 22.15
N ALA A 224 0.72 8.27 20.97
CA ALA A 224 1.14 6.91 20.63
C ALA A 224 2.66 6.75 20.72
N ASN A 225 3.12 5.58 21.17
CA ASN A 225 4.53 5.22 21.12
C ASN A 225 4.91 4.75 19.73
N LEU A 226 5.44 5.65 18.90
CA LEU A 226 5.81 5.40 17.51
C LEU A 226 7.31 5.04 17.34
N ALA A 227 7.98 4.66 18.41
CA ALA A 227 9.39 4.28 18.36
C ALA A 227 9.64 3.12 17.37
N GLY A 228 10.57 3.34 16.44
CA GLY A 228 10.94 2.37 15.41
C GLY A 228 9.89 2.12 14.31
N LEU A 229 8.78 2.85 14.29
CA LEU A 229 7.87 2.91 13.15
C LEU A 229 8.43 3.92 12.13
N LYS A 230 8.66 3.47 10.89
CA LYS A 230 9.01 4.34 9.77
C LYS A 230 7.71 4.90 9.18
N ILE A 231 7.66 6.20 8.94
CA ILE A 231 6.43 6.88 8.51
C ILE A 231 6.71 7.70 7.25
N TYR A 232 5.89 7.52 6.23
CA TYR A 232 5.88 8.31 5.00
C TYR A 232 4.45 8.77 4.70
N PHE A 233 4.28 10.01 4.31
CA PHE A 233 3.01 10.46 3.74
C PHE A 233 3.20 11.65 2.82
N ASP A 234 2.33 11.74 1.84
CA ASP A 234 2.27 12.85 0.89
C ASP A 234 0.84 13.33 0.66
N CYS A 235 0.70 14.52 0.08
CA CYS A 235 -0.58 15.06 -0.35
C CYS A 235 -0.40 16.03 -1.51
N GLY A 236 -1.39 16.11 -2.40
CA GLY A 236 -1.43 17.12 -3.45
C GLY A 236 -1.64 18.52 -2.89
N ASP A 237 -0.97 19.53 -3.46
CA ASP A 237 -1.11 20.94 -3.06
C ASP A 237 -2.47 21.56 -3.45
N GLN A 238 -3.23 20.90 -4.32
CA GLN A 238 -4.55 21.26 -4.79
C GLN A 238 -5.56 20.12 -4.54
N ASP A 239 -5.38 19.38 -3.42
CA ASP A 239 -6.28 18.29 -3.05
C ASP A 239 -7.72 18.76 -2.98
N ASP A 240 -8.64 18.09 -3.70
CA ASP A 240 -10.03 18.51 -3.86
C ASP A 240 -10.83 18.55 -2.55
N TYR A 241 -10.33 17.87 -1.51
CA TYR A 241 -10.94 17.80 -0.18
C TYR A 241 -10.19 18.63 0.87
N GLY A 242 -9.07 19.28 0.49
CA GLY A 242 -8.24 20.06 1.39
C GLY A 242 -7.45 19.21 2.41
N PHE A 243 -7.15 17.96 2.07
CA PHE A 243 -6.43 17.04 2.96
C PHE A 243 -4.97 17.45 3.20
N GLU A 244 -4.39 18.31 2.35
CA GLU A 244 -3.06 18.88 2.55
C GLU A 244 -2.96 19.66 3.88
N THR A 245 -4.04 20.27 4.33
CA THR A 245 -4.11 20.98 5.62
C THR A 245 -3.95 19.99 6.78
N GLY A 246 -4.64 18.85 6.71
CA GLY A 246 -4.53 17.79 7.71
C GLY A 246 -3.16 17.09 7.66
N ALA A 247 -2.60 16.88 6.46
CA ALA A 247 -1.26 16.34 6.30
C ALA A 247 -0.20 17.24 6.96
N ARG A 248 -0.25 18.55 6.73
CA ARG A 248 0.62 19.55 7.43
C ARG A 248 0.40 19.56 8.94
N ALA A 249 -0.83 19.34 9.41
CA ALA A 249 -1.11 19.26 10.84
C ALA A 249 -0.46 18.00 11.46
N LEU A 250 -0.51 16.86 10.76
CA LEU A 250 0.18 15.64 11.18
C LEU A 250 1.70 15.82 11.21
N ASP A 251 2.30 16.38 10.15
CA ASP A 251 3.72 16.72 10.08
C ASP A 251 4.17 17.56 11.28
N LYS A 252 3.41 18.62 11.58
CA LYS A 252 3.70 19.47 12.74
C LYS A 252 3.65 18.71 14.06
N VAL A 253 2.71 17.78 14.24
CA VAL A 253 2.64 16.95 15.45
C VAL A 253 3.86 16.03 15.55
N LEU A 254 4.20 15.30 14.48
CA LEU A 254 5.32 14.37 14.45
C LEU A 254 6.66 15.10 14.68
N THR A 255 6.85 16.25 14.01
CA THR A 255 8.03 17.11 14.18
C THR A 255 8.16 17.61 15.62
N SER A 256 7.07 18.10 16.23
CA SER A 256 7.08 18.60 17.62
C SER A 256 7.43 17.51 18.63
N ARG A 257 7.19 16.24 18.29
CA ARG A 257 7.53 15.06 19.09
C ARG A 257 8.89 14.44 18.73
N HIS A 258 9.63 15.03 17.81
CA HIS A 258 10.90 14.50 17.29
C HIS A 258 10.78 13.08 16.71
N ILE A 259 9.61 12.75 16.12
CA ILE A 259 9.39 11.49 15.44
C ILE A 259 9.88 11.61 14.00
N VAL A 260 10.86 10.77 13.63
CA VAL A 260 11.41 10.76 12.27
C VAL A 260 10.35 10.27 11.29
N HIS A 261 10.11 11.06 10.25
CA HIS A 261 9.15 10.76 9.18
C HIS A 261 9.55 11.44 7.87
N GLU A 262 9.01 10.97 6.77
CA GLU A 262 9.11 11.57 5.44
C GLU A 262 7.75 12.18 5.09
N PHE A 263 7.70 13.50 4.81
CA PHE A 263 6.48 14.21 4.44
C PHE A 263 6.72 15.06 3.21
N HIS A 264 5.81 14.99 2.24
CA HIS A 264 5.89 15.76 1.00
C HIS A 264 4.53 16.37 0.63
N ILE A 265 4.60 17.57 0.06
CA ILE A 265 3.48 18.17 -0.68
C ILE A 265 3.93 18.29 -2.14
N TYR A 266 3.20 17.61 -3.02
CA TYR A 266 3.48 17.61 -4.45
C TYR A 266 2.42 18.40 -5.22
N PRO A 267 2.74 18.94 -6.40
CA PRO A 267 1.73 19.48 -7.28
C PRO A 267 0.71 18.41 -7.67
N GLY A 268 -0.59 18.68 -7.47
CA GLY A 268 -1.65 17.77 -7.90
C GLY A 268 -2.92 17.84 -7.09
N ARG A 269 -3.91 17.11 -7.60
CA ARG A 269 -5.27 17.04 -7.04
C ARG A 269 -5.51 15.69 -6.36
N HIS A 270 -6.76 15.48 -5.90
CA HIS A 270 -7.18 14.18 -5.33
C HIS A 270 -7.72 13.27 -6.43
N ASP A 271 -6.89 12.83 -7.34
CA ASP A 271 -7.30 12.08 -8.52
C ASP A 271 -6.37 10.91 -8.87
N ALA A 272 -6.79 10.10 -9.85
CA ALA A 272 -6.04 8.93 -10.31
C ALA A 272 -4.65 9.29 -10.87
N VAL A 273 -4.46 10.50 -11.42
CA VAL A 273 -3.16 10.93 -11.97
C VAL A 273 -2.18 11.14 -10.83
N TYR A 274 -2.62 11.82 -9.76
CA TYR A 274 -1.82 12.01 -8.56
C TYR A 274 -1.44 10.65 -7.93
N PHE A 275 -2.41 9.78 -7.71
CA PHE A 275 -2.15 8.48 -7.08
C PHE A 275 -1.21 7.60 -7.93
N ALA A 276 -1.40 7.54 -9.25
CA ALA A 276 -0.52 6.77 -10.13
C ALA A 276 0.94 7.29 -10.10
N ALA A 277 1.12 8.60 -9.95
CA ALA A 277 2.45 9.21 -9.87
C ALA A 277 3.16 8.97 -8.53
N HIS A 278 2.43 8.88 -7.41
CA HIS A 278 3.03 8.91 -6.07
C HIS A 278 2.95 7.58 -5.29
N ILE A 279 2.06 6.63 -5.65
CA ILE A 279 2.02 5.30 -5.03
C ILE A 279 3.35 4.53 -5.15
N PRO A 280 4.16 4.63 -6.23
CA PRO A 280 5.47 3.98 -6.29
C PRO A 280 6.36 4.31 -5.10
N ALA A 281 6.36 5.55 -4.64
CA ALA A 281 7.13 5.97 -3.45
C ALA A 281 6.77 5.17 -2.19
N SER A 282 5.49 4.78 -2.03
CA SER A 282 5.06 3.91 -0.92
C SER A 282 5.57 2.48 -1.04
N PHE A 283 5.63 1.93 -2.25
CA PHE A 283 6.20 0.60 -2.49
C PHE A 283 7.71 0.59 -2.22
N GLU A 284 8.43 1.60 -2.68
CA GLU A 284 9.86 1.77 -2.36
C GLU A 284 10.09 1.95 -0.86
N PHE A 285 9.28 2.79 -0.22
CA PHE A 285 9.39 3.06 1.21
C PHE A 285 9.19 1.78 2.04
N ALA A 286 8.15 1.00 1.74
CA ALA A 286 7.92 -0.29 2.37
C ALA A 286 9.07 -1.27 2.09
N SER A 287 9.54 -1.33 0.85
CA SER A 287 10.66 -2.19 0.43
C SER A 287 11.96 -1.87 1.19
N ARG A 288 12.28 -0.57 1.37
CA ARG A 288 13.44 -0.14 2.18
C ARG A 288 13.28 -0.48 3.66
N ALA A 289 12.03 -0.56 4.14
CA ALA A 289 11.74 -0.88 5.53
C ALA A 289 11.90 -2.37 5.87
N PHE A 290 11.68 -3.26 4.90
CA PHE A 290 11.80 -4.71 5.08
C PHE A 290 13.26 -5.17 5.26
N PRO A 291 13.49 -6.26 6.01
CA PRO A 291 14.81 -6.89 6.11
C PRO A 291 15.36 -7.31 4.73
N ASN A 292 16.68 -7.48 4.67
CA ASN A 292 17.36 -8.02 3.48
C ASN A 292 17.15 -9.54 3.39
#